data_38672343f9050e68a1c741c62d3ff69a
#
_entry.id   38672343f9050e68a1c741c62d3ff69a
#
_cell.length_a   1.000
_cell.length_b   1.000
_cell.length_c   1.000
_cell.angle_alpha   90.00
_cell.angle_beta   90.00
_cell.angle_gamma   90.00
#
_symmetry.space_group_name_H-M   'P 1'
#
loop_
_entity.id
_entity.type
_entity.pdbx_description
1 polymer ?
#
loop_
_entity_poly.entity_id
_entity_poly.type
_entity_poly.pdbx_seq_one_letter_code
_entity_poly.pdbx_strand_id
1 'polypeptide(L)'
;MTRCKSAAPKRRSPRKSEVPPPEPPRLPEPLPSGPPRIQPKPSVALIIAVVLTAILEVLDITIVSVAIPHMLGTFGATSDQISWVLTSYLVSAAVVMPLTGYLSARLGRRRLLIFSIVGFVISSALCGVSWNLESMVIFRLAQGICGAPLVPLSQAILLDAFPREKHGQALAIFGLGIMVAPVLGPTFGGWLTDTFVWRAVFYINVPIGVFALLLAMGNLPRSDVKFLKTDWTGLVLLVLAVGSLQMVLDQGQTRDWFNSRFIQMFSAVAFFASVAFFMRGWNNSKNIVDLSLLKDRNFLAGLLAITAYGVTLFGTIALLPLLTQRLMGYPAMNAGMLFIPRAIASAIALSITGNYLMLWIDPRILVAAGIVLSALGTIMMAGLSLQADAWAIAAPGILAGIGMGLFFVPLTAVAFGSVHHDKLDEAAGLYALMRGIGSSIGIAVVSWLLVRQGQVHWDYLRSHINPFNPLVPPYLSAHGLNVQAPGSMSAVAAEIARQAQMLAFVDLFWFIGIVTFAILPLMLMMKRPERAGVFIPAHA
;
A
#
# COMPACT_ATOMS: atom_id res chain seq x y z
N MET A 1 71.61 90.55 -6.33
CA MET A 1 71.20 89.91 -7.62
C MET A 1 70.42 88.66 -7.30
N THR A 2 69.13 88.72 -7.22
CA THR A 2 68.32 87.53 -6.97
C THR A 2 66.93 87.78 -7.43
N ARG A 3 66.45 87.04 -8.39
CA ARG A 3 65.14 87.16 -8.98
C ARG A 3 64.08 86.37 -8.13
N CYS A 4 63.07 87.09 -7.67
CA CYS A 4 61.83 86.55 -7.12
C CYS A 4 60.97 85.95 -8.24
N LYS A 5 60.62 84.68 -8.16
CA LYS A 5 59.57 84.05 -9.02
C LYS A 5 58.28 83.89 -8.23
N SER A 6 57.27 84.64 -8.67
CA SER A 6 55.89 84.62 -8.24
C SER A 6 55.25 83.24 -8.57
N ALA A 7 54.65 82.60 -7.61
CA ALA A 7 53.86 81.40 -7.77
C ALA A 7 52.40 81.78 -7.86
N ALA A 8 51.74 81.42 -8.97
CA ALA A 8 50.32 81.59 -9.20
C ALA A 8 49.46 80.52 -8.46
N PRO A 9 48.27 80.84 -7.90
CA PRO A 9 47.44 79.89 -7.15
C PRO A 9 46.77 78.88 -8.10
N LYS A 10 46.96 77.61 -7.81
CA LYS A 10 46.22 76.48 -8.46
C LYS A 10 44.75 76.60 -8.18
N ARG A 11 43.92 76.75 -9.22
CA ARG A 11 42.47 76.63 -9.17
C ARG A 11 42.12 75.20 -8.76
N ARG A 12 41.41 75.03 -7.60
CA ARG A 12 40.76 73.78 -7.22
C ARG A 12 39.56 73.53 -8.14
N SER A 13 39.57 72.42 -8.87
CA SER A 13 38.39 71.91 -9.59
C SER A 13 37.28 71.55 -8.61
N PRO A 14 35.99 71.77 -8.93
CA PRO A 14 34.88 71.41 -8.06
C PRO A 14 34.83 69.89 -7.95
N ARG A 15 34.79 69.35 -6.70
CA ARG A 15 34.50 67.95 -6.42
C ARG A 15 33.14 67.61 -7.02
N LYS A 16 33.12 66.69 -8.01
CA LYS A 16 31.89 66.06 -8.43
C LYS A 16 31.31 65.39 -7.19
N SER A 17 30.08 65.74 -6.82
CA SER A 17 29.27 65.02 -5.84
C SER A 17 29.03 63.63 -6.38
N GLU A 18 29.70 62.62 -5.87
CA GLU A 18 29.36 61.23 -6.11
C GLU A 18 27.95 61.00 -5.58
N VAL A 19 26.99 60.83 -6.50
CA VAL A 19 25.66 60.32 -6.19
C VAL A 19 25.85 58.87 -5.70
N PRO A 20 25.43 58.52 -4.48
CA PRO A 20 25.53 57.13 -4.02
C PRO A 20 24.82 56.19 -5.01
N PRO A 21 25.34 54.98 -5.28
CA PRO A 21 24.70 54.04 -6.17
C PRO A 21 23.26 53.76 -5.68
N PRO A 22 22.31 53.58 -6.61
CA PRO A 22 20.91 53.28 -6.22
C PRO A 22 20.91 52.04 -5.33
N GLU A 23 20.25 52.09 -4.17
CA GLU A 23 20.01 50.94 -3.31
C GLU A 23 19.41 49.80 -4.16
N PRO A 24 19.95 48.56 -4.06
CA PRO A 24 19.37 47.43 -4.74
C PRO A 24 17.87 47.33 -4.34
N PRO A 25 16.96 46.96 -5.26
CA PRO A 25 15.55 46.84 -4.97
C PRO A 25 15.39 45.96 -3.72
N ARG A 26 14.83 46.50 -2.67
CA ARG A 26 14.52 45.76 -1.44
C ARG A 26 13.60 44.63 -1.87
N LEU A 27 14.04 43.38 -1.66
CA LEU A 27 13.17 42.22 -1.80
C LEU A 27 11.93 42.50 -0.95
N PRO A 28 10.71 42.27 -1.45
CA PRO A 28 9.49 42.47 -0.68
C PRO A 28 9.67 41.71 0.65
N GLU A 29 9.54 42.43 1.75
CA GLU A 29 9.56 41.80 3.07
C GLU A 29 8.60 40.62 3.06
N PRO A 30 9.02 39.42 3.54
CA PRO A 30 8.10 38.31 3.65
C PRO A 30 6.88 38.80 4.45
N LEU A 31 5.71 38.69 3.82
CA LEU A 31 4.45 39.05 4.46
C LEU A 31 4.45 38.49 5.89
N PRO A 32 4.15 39.30 6.92
CA PRO A 32 4.15 38.83 8.30
C PRO A 32 3.33 37.56 8.36
N SER A 33 3.97 36.46 8.75
CA SER A 33 3.31 35.19 9.00
C SER A 33 2.17 35.49 9.96
N GLY A 34 0.94 35.45 9.47
CA GLY A 34 -0.24 35.70 10.30
C GLY A 34 -0.14 34.86 11.59
N PRO A 35 -0.78 35.28 12.68
CA PRO A 35 -0.70 34.58 13.95
C PRO A 35 -0.90 33.08 13.71
N PRO A 36 -0.11 32.18 14.35
CA PRO A 36 -0.22 30.75 14.16
C PRO A 36 -1.71 30.40 14.32
N ARG A 37 -2.32 29.89 13.25
CA ARG A 37 -3.71 29.41 13.34
C ARG A 37 -3.67 28.30 14.39
N ILE A 38 -4.22 28.60 15.57
CA ILE A 38 -4.45 27.61 16.62
C ILE A 38 -5.45 26.63 15.99
N GLN A 39 -4.93 25.53 15.45
CA GLN A 39 -5.78 24.47 14.91
C GLN A 39 -6.51 23.87 16.11
N PRO A 40 -7.84 23.93 16.16
CA PRO A 40 -8.59 23.28 17.21
C PRO A 40 -8.22 21.79 17.20
N LYS A 41 -8.09 21.19 18.38
CA LYS A 41 -7.83 19.74 18.49
C LYS A 41 -8.81 19.00 17.59
N PRO A 42 -8.36 18.04 16.75
CA PRO A 42 -9.25 17.30 15.87
C PRO A 42 -10.36 16.65 16.70
N SER A 43 -11.61 16.77 16.25
CA SER A 43 -12.71 16.15 16.97
C SER A 43 -12.57 14.61 16.86
N VAL A 44 -12.87 13.90 17.93
CA VAL A 44 -12.86 12.42 17.93
C VAL A 44 -13.78 11.89 16.84
N ALA A 45 -14.89 12.55 16.58
CA ALA A 45 -15.83 12.18 15.51
C ALA A 45 -15.20 12.28 14.11
N LEU A 46 -14.34 13.30 13.86
CA LEU A 46 -13.59 13.39 12.61
C LEU A 46 -12.62 12.22 12.45
N ILE A 47 -11.88 11.90 13.52
CA ILE A 47 -10.93 10.79 13.51
C ILE A 47 -11.66 9.47 13.20
N ILE A 48 -12.76 9.19 13.89
CA ILE A 48 -13.57 7.99 13.66
C ILE A 48 -14.10 7.97 12.23
N ALA A 49 -14.62 9.08 11.72
CA ALA A 49 -15.14 9.16 10.36
C ALA A 49 -14.10 8.76 9.31
N VAL A 50 -12.90 9.35 9.36
CA VAL A 50 -11.87 9.08 8.35
C VAL A 50 -11.24 7.69 8.51
N VAL A 51 -11.10 7.19 9.74
CA VAL A 51 -10.59 5.83 9.99
C VAL A 51 -11.60 4.78 9.51
N LEU A 52 -12.88 4.92 9.81
CA LEU A 52 -13.93 4.02 9.30
C LEU A 52 -14.01 4.06 7.78
N THR A 53 -13.85 5.22 7.16
CA THR A 53 -13.81 5.37 5.71
C THR A 53 -12.65 4.58 5.09
N ALA A 54 -11.46 4.64 5.69
CA ALA A 54 -10.31 3.87 5.23
C ALA A 54 -10.49 2.36 5.46
N ILE A 55 -11.10 1.96 6.58
CA ILE A 55 -11.42 0.56 6.88
C ILE A 55 -12.37 -0.02 5.82
N LEU A 56 -13.38 0.73 5.38
CA LEU A 56 -14.35 0.27 4.37
C LEU A 56 -13.68 -0.25 3.10
N GLU A 57 -12.72 0.51 2.54
CA GLU A 57 -12.01 0.12 1.31
C GLU A 57 -11.17 -1.15 1.53
N VAL A 58 -10.38 -1.19 2.60
CA VAL A 58 -9.47 -2.31 2.86
C VAL A 58 -10.23 -3.58 3.26
N LEU A 59 -11.30 -3.42 4.03
CA LEU A 59 -12.18 -4.53 4.42
C LEU A 59 -12.84 -5.16 3.21
N ASP A 60 -13.36 -4.36 2.27
CA ASP A 60 -14.06 -4.83 1.08
C ASP A 60 -13.19 -5.76 0.23
N ILE A 61 -11.92 -5.41 -0.01
CA ILE A 61 -10.98 -6.24 -0.77
C ILE A 61 -10.81 -7.62 -0.11
N THR A 62 -10.65 -7.63 1.20
CA THR A 62 -10.31 -8.84 1.95
C THR A 62 -11.53 -9.72 2.22
N ILE A 63 -12.70 -9.14 2.48
CA ILE A 63 -13.92 -9.89 2.77
C ILE A 63 -14.46 -10.58 1.51
N VAL A 64 -14.39 -9.92 0.35
CA VAL A 64 -14.87 -10.47 -0.93
C VAL A 64 -14.04 -11.66 -1.38
N SER A 65 -12.73 -11.69 -1.10
CA SER A 65 -11.87 -12.80 -1.48
C SER A 65 -12.33 -14.15 -0.88
N VAL A 66 -12.92 -14.13 0.31
CA VAL A 66 -13.47 -15.33 0.97
C VAL A 66 -14.77 -15.81 0.33
N ALA A 67 -15.55 -14.89 -0.23
CA ALA A 67 -16.83 -15.20 -0.87
C ALA A 67 -16.71 -15.76 -2.30
N ILE A 68 -15.54 -15.66 -2.95
CA ILE A 68 -15.28 -16.10 -4.34
C ILE A 68 -15.74 -17.53 -4.62
N PRO A 69 -15.44 -18.55 -3.79
CA PRO A 69 -15.86 -19.93 -4.05
C PRO A 69 -17.39 -20.06 -4.10
N HIS A 70 -18.13 -19.34 -3.27
CA HIS A 70 -19.58 -19.36 -3.24
C HIS A 70 -20.20 -18.64 -4.45
N MET A 71 -19.57 -17.55 -4.89
CA MET A 71 -19.99 -16.82 -6.09
C MET A 71 -19.79 -17.66 -7.35
N LEU A 72 -18.69 -18.43 -7.42
CA LEU A 72 -18.37 -19.32 -8.53
C LEU A 72 -19.53 -20.31 -8.76
N GLY A 73 -20.02 -20.95 -7.70
CA GLY A 73 -21.18 -21.86 -7.77
C GLY A 73 -22.48 -21.14 -8.15
N THR A 74 -22.71 -19.93 -7.60
CA THR A 74 -23.95 -19.17 -7.85
C THR A 74 -24.07 -18.67 -9.29
N PHE A 75 -22.97 -18.19 -9.88
CA PHE A 75 -22.96 -17.66 -11.24
C PHE A 75 -22.67 -18.72 -12.31
N GLY A 76 -22.35 -19.96 -11.92
CA GLY A 76 -21.92 -21.02 -12.86
C GLY A 76 -20.64 -20.62 -13.63
N ALA A 77 -19.80 -19.81 -13.02
CA ALA A 77 -18.62 -19.23 -13.66
C ALA A 77 -17.40 -20.14 -13.50
N THR A 78 -16.43 -20.04 -14.41
CA THR A 78 -15.11 -20.67 -14.25
C THR A 78 -14.24 -19.87 -13.28
N SER A 79 -13.15 -20.47 -12.79
CA SER A 79 -12.18 -19.79 -11.92
C SER A 79 -11.58 -18.53 -12.58
N ASP A 80 -11.35 -18.58 -13.90
CA ASP A 80 -10.84 -17.42 -14.66
C ASP A 80 -11.88 -16.30 -14.77
N GLN A 81 -13.15 -16.67 -14.96
CA GLN A 81 -14.22 -15.70 -15.08
C GLN A 81 -14.51 -15.01 -13.73
N ILE A 82 -14.56 -15.78 -12.64
CA ILE A 82 -14.88 -15.21 -11.32
C ILE A 82 -13.76 -14.29 -10.81
N SER A 83 -12.51 -14.44 -11.25
CA SER A 83 -11.39 -13.55 -10.90
C SER A 83 -11.67 -12.09 -11.28
N TRP A 84 -12.49 -11.85 -12.32
CA TRP A 84 -12.88 -10.51 -12.75
C TRP A 84 -13.63 -9.71 -11.68
N VAL A 85 -14.23 -10.36 -10.69
CA VAL A 85 -14.88 -9.70 -9.54
C VAL A 85 -13.85 -8.92 -8.72
N LEU A 86 -12.64 -9.44 -8.54
CA LEU A 86 -11.55 -8.73 -7.85
C LEU A 86 -10.81 -7.80 -8.81
N THR A 87 -10.45 -8.30 -10.00
CA THR A 87 -9.67 -7.55 -10.99
C THR A 87 -10.35 -6.24 -11.38
N SER A 88 -11.65 -6.25 -11.64
CA SER A 88 -12.38 -5.03 -12.03
C SER A 88 -12.32 -3.94 -10.97
N TYR A 89 -12.46 -4.31 -9.71
CA TYR A 89 -12.31 -3.38 -8.58
C TYR A 89 -10.88 -2.85 -8.47
N LEU A 90 -9.87 -3.73 -8.48
CA LEU A 90 -8.47 -3.35 -8.31
C LEU A 90 -7.97 -2.45 -9.44
N VAL A 91 -8.33 -2.76 -10.69
CA VAL A 91 -7.96 -1.95 -11.86
C VAL A 91 -8.59 -0.56 -11.79
N SER A 92 -9.90 -0.49 -11.51
CA SER A 92 -10.59 0.80 -11.42
C SER A 92 -10.11 1.64 -10.25
N ALA A 93 -9.83 1.03 -9.10
CA ALA A 93 -9.27 1.70 -7.95
C ALA A 93 -7.84 2.23 -8.24
N ALA A 94 -6.97 1.40 -8.82
CA ALA A 94 -5.60 1.79 -9.15
C ALA A 94 -5.54 2.99 -10.12
N VAL A 95 -6.45 3.04 -11.11
CA VAL A 95 -6.56 4.15 -12.05
C VAL A 95 -6.99 5.46 -11.37
N VAL A 96 -7.93 5.40 -10.43
CA VAL A 96 -8.50 6.60 -9.80
C VAL A 96 -7.67 7.10 -8.61
N MET A 97 -6.94 6.22 -7.90
CA MET A 97 -6.11 6.62 -6.75
C MET A 97 -5.20 7.83 -7.01
N PRO A 98 -4.39 7.88 -8.08
CA PRO A 98 -3.51 9.02 -8.34
C PRO A 98 -4.27 10.29 -8.73
N LEU A 99 -5.53 10.16 -9.15
CA LEU A 99 -6.39 11.30 -9.47
C LEU A 99 -7.00 11.97 -8.23
N THR A 100 -6.83 11.39 -7.05
CA THR A 100 -7.44 11.87 -5.81
C THR A 100 -7.09 13.33 -5.54
N GLY A 101 -5.84 13.74 -5.76
CA GLY A 101 -5.42 15.13 -5.58
C GLY A 101 -6.11 16.09 -6.55
N TYR A 102 -6.15 15.72 -7.83
CA TYR A 102 -6.84 16.51 -8.85
C TYR A 102 -8.35 16.62 -8.55
N LEU A 103 -9.00 15.51 -8.21
CA LEU A 103 -10.41 15.48 -7.87
C LEU A 103 -10.71 16.28 -6.58
N SER A 104 -9.83 16.17 -5.59
CA SER A 104 -9.92 16.94 -4.35
C SER A 104 -9.79 18.45 -4.57
N ALA A 105 -8.86 18.88 -5.40
CA ALA A 105 -8.71 20.29 -5.75
C ALA A 105 -9.92 20.83 -6.52
N ARG A 106 -10.55 20.02 -7.40
CA ARG A 106 -11.68 20.42 -8.25
C ARG A 106 -13.03 20.39 -7.53
N LEU A 107 -13.28 19.39 -6.68
CA LEU A 107 -14.57 19.18 -6.00
C LEU A 107 -14.53 19.66 -4.52
N GLY A 108 -13.34 19.80 -3.97
CA GLY A 108 -13.10 20.00 -2.54
C GLY A 108 -13.08 18.68 -1.78
N ARG A 109 -12.17 18.54 -0.80
CA ARG A 109 -11.96 17.32 0.02
C ARG A 109 -13.24 16.76 0.63
N ARG A 110 -14.04 17.64 1.25
CA ARG A 110 -15.30 17.24 1.90
C ARG A 110 -16.28 16.63 0.91
N ARG A 111 -16.54 17.30 -0.21
CA ARG A 111 -17.49 16.83 -1.23
C ARG A 111 -17.01 15.52 -1.85
N LEU A 112 -15.72 15.45 -2.21
CA LEU A 112 -15.15 14.25 -2.79
C LEU A 112 -15.28 13.06 -1.85
N LEU A 113 -14.95 13.20 -0.56
CA LEU A 113 -15.08 12.10 0.40
C LEU A 113 -16.54 11.65 0.57
N ILE A 114 -17.48 12.60 0.67
CA ILE A 114 -18.92 12.29 0.77
C ILE A 114 -19.40 11.55 -0.46
N PHE A 115 -19.08 12.02 -1.68
CA PHE A 115 -19.44 11.35 -2.92
C PHE A 115 -18.82 9.96 -3.03
N SER A 116 -17.57 9.81 -2.62
CA SER A 116 -16.88 8.52 -2.59
C SER A 116 -17.55 7.52 -1.63
N ILE A 117 -17.90 7.93 -0.41
CA ILE A 117 -18.60 7.06 0.55
C ILE A 117 -19.98 6.68 0.00
N VAL A 118 -20.77 7.64 -0.47
CA VAL A 118 -22.12 7.39 -1.01
C VAL A 118 -22.04 6.46 -2.22
N GLY A 119 -21.19 6.75 -3.19
CA GLY A 119 -21.02 5.93 -4.38
C GLY A 119 -20.51 4.53 -4.04
N PHE A 120 -19.58 4.39 -3.09
CA PHE A 120 -19.09 3.11 -2.62
C PHE A 120 -20.19 2.27 -1.96
N VAL A 121 -21.01 2.87 -1.08
CA VAL A 121 -22.11 2.19 -0.41
C VAL A 121 -23.18 1.75 -1.40
N ILE A 122 -23.56 2.61 -2.35
CA ILE A 122 -24.55 2.29 -3.38
C ILE A 122 -24.04 1.15 -4.27
N SER A 123 -22.82 1.25 -4.79
CA SER A 123 -22.24 0.21 -5.65
C SER A 123 -22.02 -1.10 -4.88
N SER A 124 -21.69 -1.06 -3.59
CA SER A 124 -21.62 -2.24 -2.74
C SER A 124 -23.01 -2.91 -2.60
N ALA A 125 -24.06 -2.13 -2.33
CA ALA A 125 -25.42 -2.67 -2.30
C ALA A 125 -25.83 -3.27 -3.65
N LEU A 126 -25.47 -2.64 -4.77
CA LEU A 126 -25.70 -3.17 -6.12
C LEU A 126 -24.94 -4.48 -6.38
N CYS A 127 -23.70 -4.62 -5.88
CA CYS A 127 -22.99 -5.90 -5.91
C CYS A 127 -23.79 -7.00 -5.17
N GLY A 128 -24.38 -6.67 -4.02
CA GLY A 128 -25.22 -7.60 -3.26
C GLY A 128 -26.49 -8.06 -3.99
N VAL A 129 -27.06 -7.26 -4.89
CA VAL A 129 -28.25 -7.62 -5.69
C VAL A 129 -27.90 -8.11 -7.11
N SER A 130 -26.62 -8.29 -7.44
CA SER A 130 -26.20 -8.73 -8.78
C SER A 130 -26.84 -10.08 -9.16
N TRP A 131 -27.31 -10.18 -10.40
CA TRP A 131 -28.04 -11.34 -10.93
C TRP A 131 -27.19 -12.21 -11.86
N ASN A 132 -26.08 -11.70 -12.40
CA ASN A 132 -25.11 -12.42 -13.19
C ASN A 132 -23.70 -11.87 -12.98
N LEU A 133 -22.69 -12.55 -13.50
CA LEU A 133 -21.29 -12.14 -13.37
C LEU A 133 -21.01 -10.79 -14.02
N GLU A 134 -21.63 -10.48 -15.16
CA GLU A 134 -21.42 -9.21 -15.87
C GLU A 134 -21.90 -8.01 -15.05
N SER A 135 -23.11 -8.10 -14.47
CA SER A 135 -23.62 -7.05 -13.56
C SER A 135 -22.71 -6.88 -12.34
N MET A 136 -22.22 -7.99 -11.77
CA MET A 136 -21.26 -7.95 -10.66
C MET A 136 -19.99 -7.20 -11.06
N VAL A 137 -19.38 -7.52 -12.21
CA VAL A 137 -18.15 -6.86 -12.69
C VAL A 137 -18.37 -5.36 -12.90
N ILE A 138 -19.52 -4.96 -13.50
CA ILE A 138 -19.85 -3.54 -13.70
C ILE A 138 -20.00 -2.81 -12.36
N PHE A 139 -20.70 -3.41 -11.40
CA PHE A 139 -20.87 -2.81 -10.07
C PHE A 139 -19.55 -2.75 -9.29
N ARG A 140 -18.68 -3.74 -9.46
CA ARG A 140 -17.33 -3.74 -8.89
C ARG A 140 -16.44 -2.64 -9.50
N LEU A 141 -16.54 -2.40 -10.82
CA LEU A 141 -15.86 -1.26 -11.46
C LEU A 141 -16.32 0.07 -10.83
N ALA A 142 -17.63 0.25 -10.69
CA ALA A 142 -18.19 1.47 -10.06
C ALA A 142 -17.75 1.60 -8.60
N GLN A 143 -17.74 0.50 -7.86
CA GLN A 143 -17.30 0.46 -6.46
C GLN A 143 -15.81 0.82 -6.33
N GLY A 144 -14.93 0.31 -7.22
CA GLY A 144 -13.52 0.65 -7.22
C GLY A 144 -13.26 2.12 -7.58
N ILE A 145 -14.01 2.70 -8.53
CA ILE A 145 -13.93 4.14 -8.85
C ILE A 145 -14.28 5.00 -7.62
N CYS A 146 -15.35 4.64 -6.93
CA CYS A 146 -15.80 5.39 -5.74
C CYS A 146 -14.94 5.11 -4.51
N GLY A 147 -14.41 3.90 -4.37
CA GLY A 147 -13.58 3.47 -3.25
C GLY A 147 -12.17 4.07 -3.27
N ALA A 148 -11.60 4.22 -4.45
CA ALA A 148 -10.20 4.64 -4.62
C ALA A 148 -9.77 5.90 -3.83
N PRO A 149 -10.60 6.96 -3.69
CA PRO A 149 -10.21 8.13 -2.89
C PRO A 149 -10.33 7.93 -1.38
N LEU A 150 -10.98 6.88 -0.88
CA LEU A 150 -11.32 6.73 0.54
C LEU A 150 -10.08 6.67 1.44
N VAL A 151 -9.11 5.82 1.11
CA VAL A 151 -7.87 5.67 1.90
C VAL A 151 -6.96 6.90 1.76
N PRO A 152 -6.61 7.39 0.56
CA PRO A 152 -5.70 8.54 0.44
C PRO A 152 -6.28 9.83 1.00
N LEU A 153 -7.57 10.11 0.79
CA LEU A 153 -8.22 11.29 1.40
C LEU A 153 -8.27 11.20 2.91
N SER A 154 -8.61 10.03 3.47
CA SER A 154 -8.62 9.82 4.91
C SER A 154 -7.26 10.09 5.52
N GLN A 155 -6.19 9.60 4.90
CA GLN A 155 -4.82 9.86 5.33
C GLN A 155 -4.46 11.35 5.26
N ALA A 156 -4.77 12.01 4.15
CA ALA A 156 -4.48 13.43 3.95
C ALA A 156 -5.27 14.32 4.93
N ILE A 157 -6.55 14.04 5.14
CA ILE A 157 -7.41 14.78 6.10
C ILE A 157 -6.88 14.61 7.52
N LEU A 158 -6.45 13.41 7.89
CA LEU A 158 -5.94 13.15 9.22
C LEU A 158 -4.60 13.86 9.45
N LEU A 159 -3.69 13.85 8.48
CA LEU A 159 -2.44 14.59 8.55
C LEU A 159 -2.67 16.12 8.64
N ASP A 160 -3.66 16.62 7.91
CA ASP A 160 -4.03 18.04 7.93
C ASP A 160 -4.67 18.47 9.25
N ALA A 161 -5.37 17.57 9.92
CA ALA A 161 -6.04 17.84 11.20
C ALA A 161 -5.08 17.85 12.40
N PHE A 162 -3.89 17.27 12.27
CA PHE A 162 -2.89 17.22 13.34
C PHE A 162 -1.72 18.18 13.06
N PRO A 163 -1.13 18.86 14.07
CA PRO A 163 0.10 19.61 13.90
C PRO A 163 1.25 18.66 13.51
N ARG A 164 2.25 19.18 12.80
CA ARG A 164 3.36 18.39 12.24
C ARG A 164 4.09 17.54 13.28
N GLU A 165 4.24 18.03 14.49
CA GLU A 165 4.87 17.34 15.63
C GLU A 165 4.09 16.09 16.06
N LYS A 166 2.79 16.04 15.73
CA LYS A 166 1.88 14.94 16.07
C LYS A 166 1.50 14.06 14.86
N HIS A 167 2.13 14.26 13.72
CA HIS A 167 1.87 13.41 12.53
C HIS A 167 2.14 11.94 12.82
N GLY A 168 3.13 11.59 13.67
CA GLY A 168 3.35 10.21 14.12
C GLY A 168 2.13 9.62 14.81
N GLN A 169 1.48 10.39 15.68
CA GLN A 169 0.25 9.98 16.37
C GLN A 169 -0.91 9.81 15.37
N ALA A 170 -1.10 10.75 14.46
CA ALA A 170 -2.12 10.67 13.42
C ALA A 170 -1.95 9.41 12.57
N LEU A 171 -0.72 9.14 12.11
CA LEU A 171 -0.40 7.97 11.29
C LEU A 171 -0.52 6.66 12.06
N ALA A 172 -0.24 6.64 13.37
CA ALA A 172 -0.48 5.47 14.21
C ALA A 172 -1.98 5.14 14.29
N ILE A 173 -2.84 6.14 14.51
CA ILE A 173 -4.30 5.96 14.54
C ILE A 173 -4.81 5.46 13.18
N PHE A 174 -4.35 6.06 12.09
CA PHE A 174 -4.70 5.65 10.73
C PHE A 174 -4.24 4.23 10.41
N GLY A 175 -2.99 3.91 10.77
CA GLY A 175 -2.41 2.59 10.57
C GLY A 175 -3.13 1.50 11.36
N LEU A 176 -3.57 1.79 12.59
CA LEU A 176 -4.40 0.87 13.38
C LEU A 176 -5.68 0.50 12.63
N GLY A 177 -6.41 1.48 12.07
CA GLY A 177 -7.60 1.22 11.28
C GLY A 177 -7.34 0.32 10.07
N ILE A 178 -6.29 0.63 9.29
CA ILE A 178 -5.93 -0.15 8.10
C ILE A 178 -5.46 -1.57 8.44
N MET A 179 -4.80 -1.77 9.60
CA MET A 179 -4.30 -3.09 10.01
C MET A 179 -5.41 -4.02 10.51
N VAL A 180 -6.45 -3.46 11.10
CA VAL A 180 -7.60 -4.23 11.59
C VAL A 180 -8.41 -4.84 10.44
N ALA A 181 -8.57 -4.12 9.35
CA ALA A 181 -9.39 -4.54 8.22
C ALA A 181 -8.98 -5.88 7.56
N PRO A 182 -7.69 -6.14 7.24
CA PRO A 182 -7.28 -7.42 6.65
C PRO A 182 -7.46 -8.63 7.59
N VAL A 183 -7.47 -8.40 8.90
CA VAL A 183 -7.70 -9.46 9.90
C VAL A 183 -9.18 -9.76 10.06
N LEU A 184 -9.99 -8.70 10.09
CA LEU A 184 -11.44 -8.83 10.18
C LEU A 184 -12.06 -9.39 8.91
N GLY A 185 -11.50 -9.07 7.73
CA GLY A 185 -12.07 -9.46 6.43
C GLY A 185 -12.32 -10.96 6.30
N PRO A 186 -11.30 -11.84 6.40
CA PRO A 186 -11.50 -13.28 6.33
C PRO A 186 -12.42 -13.84 7.42
N THR A 187 -12.30 -13.34 8.64
CA THR A 187 -13.10 -13.81 9.78
C THR A 187 -14.60 -13.47 9.60
N PHE A 188 -14.89 -12.19 9.32
CA PHE A 188 -16.26 -11.76 9.08
C PHE A 188 -16.81 -12.28 7.76
N GLY A 189 -15.96 -12.36 6.71
CA GLY A 189 -16.32 -12.89 5.41
C GLY A 189 -16.75 -14.35 5.50
N GLY A 190 -15.96 -15.18 6.19
CA GLY A 190 -16.31 -16.58 6.45
C GLY A 190 -17.60 -16.70 7.24
N TRP A 191 -17.71 -16.01 8.37
CA TRP A 191 -18.93 -16.04 9.19
C TRP A 191 -20.18 -15.59 8.41
N LEU A 192 -20.09 -14.51 7.62
CA LEU A 192 -21.21 -14.02 6.83
C LEU A 192 -21.62 -14.99 5.71
N THR A 193 -20.65 -15.60 5.04
CA THR A 193 -20.93 -16.56 3.95
C THR A 193 -21.49 -17.88 4.47
N ASP A 194 -21.02 -18.34 5.62
CA ASP A 194 -21.46 -19.60 6.23
C ASP A 194 -22.82 -19.47 6.91
N THR A 195 -23.09 -18.32 7.56
CA THR A 195 -24.32 -18.10 8.35
C THR A 195 -25.48 -17.58 7.51
N PHE A 196 -25.19 -16.71 6.53
CA PHE A 196 -26.22 -16.10 5.68
C PHE A 196 -26.05 -16.56 4.23
N VAL A 197 -25.55 -15.69 3.39
CA VAL A 197 -25.21 -15.93 1.98
C VAL A 197 -24.03 -15.04 1.61
N TRP A 198 -23.28 -15.42 0.58
CA TRP A 198 -22.12 -14.62 0.13
C TRP A 198 -22.45 -13.14 -0.17
N ARG A 199 -23.71 -12.81 -0.50
CA ARG A 199 -24.18 -11.45 -0.74
C ARG A 199 -24.05 -10.54 0.49
N ALA A 200 -24.09 -11.12 1.69
CA ALA A 200 -23.98 -10.39 2.95
C ALA A 200 -22.64 -9.67 3.10
N VAL A 201 -21.57 -10.16 2.44
CA VAL A 201 -20.24 -9.51 2.47
C VAL A 201 -20.26 -8.11 1.83
N PHE A 202 -21.21 -7.84 0.94
CA PHE A 202 -21.41 -6.51 0.35
C PHE A 202 -22.33 -5.65 1.19
N TYR A 203 -23.34 -6.23 1.79
CA TYR A 203 -24.30 -5.49 2.62
C TYR A 203 -23.72 -5.00 3.94
N ILE A 204 -22.66 -5.64 4.48
CA ILE A 204 -21.98 -5.15 5.69
C ILE A 204 -21.36 -3.76 5.50
N ASN A 205 -20.98 -3.41 4.27
CA ASN A 205 -20.44 -2.09 3.94
C ASN A 205 -21.51 -0.98 4.07
N VAL A 206 -22.79 -1.32 3.96
CA VAL A 206 -23.88 -0.33 4.01
C VAL A 206 -24.00 0.33 5.39
N PRO A 207 -24.20 -0.40 6.50
CA PRO A 207 -24.30 0.22 7.82
C PRO A 207 -23.02 0.94 8.24
N ILE A 208 -21.84 0.37 7.94
CA ILE A 208 -20.56 0.97 8.27
C ILE A 208 -20.37 2.27 7.46
N GLY A 209 -20.68 2.25 6.18
CA GLY A 209 -20.56 3.41 5.30
C GLY A 209 -21.56 4.51 5.61
N VAL A 210 -22.82 4.17 5.95
CA VAL A 210 -23.80 5.16 6.40
C VAL A 210 -23.35 5.82 7.70
N PHE A 211 -22.83 5.07 8.65
CA PHE A 211 -22.31 5.63 9.89
C PHE A 211 -21.09 6.55 9.65
N ALA A 212 -20.14 6.11 8.82
CA ALA A 212 -19.00 6.93 8.41
C ALA A 212 -19.45 8.22 7.68
N LEU A 213 -20.46 8.13 6.81
CA LEU A 213 -21.06 9.25 6.09
C LEU A 213 -21.65 10.30 7.04
N LEU A 214 -22.47 9.87 8.00
CA LEU A 214 -23.09 10.77 8.99
C LEU A 214 -22.05 11.52 9.81
N LEU A 215 -21.01 10.82 10.27
CA LEU A 215 -19.89 11.44 10.98
C LEU A 215 -19.12 12.42 10.09
N ALA A 216 -18.83 12.04 8.82
CA ALA A 216 -18.13 12.87 7.87
C ALA A 216 -18.92 14.15 7.53
N MET A 217 -20.23 14.05 7.30
CA MET A 217 -21.08 15.21 7.01
C MET A 217 -21.09 16.24 8.15
N GLY A 218 -21.05 15.79 9.40
CA GLY A 218 -21.09 16.68 10.56
C GLY A 218 -19.75 17.32 10.93
N ASN A 219 -18.61 16.65 10.63
CA ASN A 219 -17.32 17.02 11.22
C ASN A 219 -16.27 17.47 10.21
N LEU A 220 -16.45 17.23 8.89
CA LEU A 220 -15.49 17.66 7.88
C LEU A 220 -15.59 19.16 7.60
N PRO A 221 -14.48 19.90 7.65
CA PRO A 221 -14.47 21.31 7.30
C PRO A 221 -14.78 21.51 5.81
N ARG A 222 -15.34 22.66 5.46
CA ARG A 222 -15.52 23.06 4.06
C ARG A 222 -14.15 23.30 3.44
N SER A 223 -13.98 22.86 2.21
CA SER A 223 -12.71 23.00 1.46
C SER A 223 -12.89 23.96 0.30
N ASP A 224 -11.86 24.75 0.04
CA ASP A 224 -11.81 25.62 -1.13
C ASP A 224 -11.71 24.78 -2.41
N VAL A 225 -12.35 25.26 -3.45
CA VAL A 225 -12.40 24.62 -4.76
C VAL A 225 -11.52 25.41 -5.73
N LYS A 226 -10.61 24.74 -6.41
CA LYS A 226 -9.74 25.36 -7.42
C LYS A 226 -10.22 24.96 -8.81
N PHE A 227 -10.43 25.95 -9.69
CA PHE A 227 -10.75 25.68 -11.10
C PHE A 227 -9.47 25.28 -11.85
N LEU A 228 -9.24 23.96 -11.98
CA LEU A 228 -8.13 23.41 -12.75
C LEU A 228 -8.60 22.99 -14.13
N LYS A 229 -7.80 23.33 -15.17
CA LYS A 229 -8.03 22.79 -16.52
C LYS A 229 -7.66 21.32 -16.55
N THR A 230 -8.53 20.49 -17.09
CA THR A 230 -8.32 19.04 -17.19
C THR A 230 -7.30 18.74 -18.29
N ASP A 231 -6.26 18.03 -17.94
CA ASP A 231 -5.32 17.42 -18.91
C ASP A 231 -5.87 16.08 -19.40
N TRP A 232 -6.72 16.11 -20.44
CA TRP A 232 -7.35 14.91 -21.00
C TRP A 232 -6.32 13.91 -21.53
N THR A 233 -5.24 14.38 -22.16
CA THR A 233 -4.19 13.52 -22.70
C THR A 233 -3.44 12.83 -21.57
N GLY A 234 -3.06 13.57 -20.53
CA GLY A 234 -2.42 12.99 -19.34
C GLY A 234 -3.34 11.99 -18.63
N LEU A 235 -4.65 12.27 -18.55
CA LEU A 235 -5.64 11.36 -18.00
C LEU A 235 -5.70 10.04 -18.78
N VAL A 236 -5.84 10.10 -20.09
CA VAL A 236 -5.90 8.88 -20.93
C VAL A 236 -4.62 8.05 -20.82
N LEU A 237 -3.44 8.70 -20.86
CA LEU A 237 -2.17 8.02 -20.71
C LEU A 237 -2.04 7.36 -19.33
N LEU A 238 -2.48 8.03 -18.26
CA LEU A 238 -2.47 7.46 -16.90
C LEU A 238 -3.40 6.24 -16.79
N VAL A 239 -4.63 6.36 -17.33
CA VAL A 239 -5.61 5.25 -17.37
C VAL A 239 -5.04 4.04 -18.10
N LEU A 240 -4.45 4.25 -19.27
CA LEU A 240 -3.83 3.19 -20.06
C LEU A 240 -2.61 2.60 -19.36
N ALA A 241 -1.72 3.43 -18.79
CA ALA A 241 -0.52 2.97 -18.11
C ALA A 241 -0.84 2.13 -16.87
N VAL A 242 -1.59 2.70 -15.94
CA VAL A 242 -1.88 2.07 -14.64
C VAL A 242 -2.87 0.92 -14.81
N GLY A 243 -3.93 1.12 -15.61
CA GLY A 243 -4.95 0.10 -15.84
C GLY A 243 -4.38 -1.13 -16.54
N SER A 244 -3.55 -0.94 -17.58
CA SER A 244 -2.90 -2.06 -18.28
C SER A 244 -1.86 -2.75 -17.38
N LEU A 245 -1.07 -2.01 -16.62
CA LEU A 245 -0.12 -2.59 -15.66
C LEU A 245 -0.84 -3.45 -14.61
N GLN A 246 -1.91 -2.93 -14.02
CA GLN A 246 -2.69 -3.66 -13.03
C GLN A 246 -3.32 -4.93 -13.63
N MET A 247 -3.80 -4.85 -14.87
CA MET A 247 -4.34 -5.99 -15.61
C MET A 247 -3.29 -7.09 -15.82
N VAL A 248 -2.07 -6.71 -16.20
CA VAL A 248 -0.96 -7.66 -16.37
C VAL A 248 -0.60 -8.35 -15.06
N LEU A 249 -0.51 -7.57 -13.97
CA LEU A 249 -0.14 -8.11 -12.66
C LEU A 249 -1.20 -9.06 -12.10
N ASP A 250 -2.47 -8.73 -12.29
CA ASP A 250 -3.58 -9.49 -11.72
C ASP A 250 -3.93 -10.74 -12.54
N GLN A 251 -3.90 -10.64 -13.88
CA GLN A 251 -4.26 -11.73 -14.79
C GLN A 251 -3.06 -12.54 -15.31
N GLY A 252 -1.84 -12.11 -14.99
CA GLY A 252 -0.62 -12.73 -15.51
C GLY A 252 -0.54 -14.22 -15.21
N GLN A 253 -0.79 -14.63 -13.97
CA GLN A 253 -0.71 -16.02 -13.54
C GLN A 253 -1.81 -16.90 -14.15
N THR A 254 -3.04 -16.41 -14.24
CA THR A 254 -4.17 -17.17 -14.81
C THR A 254 -4.07 -17.34 -16.32
N ARG A 255 -3.36 -16.44 -16.99
CA ARG A 255 -3.21 -16.43 -18.45
C ARG A 255 -1.83 -16.84 -18.95
N ASP A 256 -1.04 -17.52 -18.12
CA ASP A 256 0.30 -18.03 -18.47
C ASP A 256 1.27 -16.93 -18.96
N TRP A 257 1.20 -15.74 -18.32
CA TRP A 257 2.12 -14.63 -18.53
C TRP A 257 2.33 -14.29 -20.02
N PHE A 258 3.58 -14.13 -20.43
CA PHE A 258 3.96 -13.72 -21.80
C PHE A 258 3.69 -14.78 -22.89
N ASN A 259 3.20 -15.96 -22.55
CA ASN A 259 2.68 -16.91 -23.55
C ASN A 259 1.31 -16.47 -24.09
N SER A 260 0.58 -15.62 -23.35
CA SER A 260 -0.70 -15.07 -23.77
C SER A 260 -0.55 -13.77 -24.57
N ARG A 261 -1.16 -13.71 -25.75
CA ARG A 261 -1.25 -12.47 -26.55
C ARG A 261 -1.93 -11.33 -25.80
N PHE A 262 -2.89 -11.65 -24.93
CA PHE A 262 -3.56 -10.68 -24.08
C PHE A 262 -2.55 -9.97 -23.15
N ILE A 263 -1.74 -10.73 -22.44
CA ILE A 263 -0.72 -10.17 -21.52
C ILE A 263 0.36 -9.41 -22.31
N GLN A 264 0.80 -9.91 -23.46
CA GLN A 264 1.76 -9.19 -24.31
C GLN A 264 1.23 -7.82 -24.74
N MET A 265 -0.03 -7.76 -25.21
CA MET A 265 -0.67 -6.51 -25.63
C MET A 265 -0.78 -5.52 -24.48
N PHE A 266 -1.31 -5.96 -23.32
CA PHE A 266 -1.45 -5.07 -22.16
C PHE A 266 -0.10 -4.65 -21.60
N SER A 267 0.94 -5.48 -21.64
CA SER A 267 2.30 -5.12 -21.26
C SER A 267 2.88 -4.05 -22.18
N ALA A 268 2.69 -4.18 -23.48
CA ALA A 268 3.12 -3.17 -24.45
C ALA A 268 2.39 -1.84 -24.21
N VAL A 269 1.06 -1.87 -24.03
CA VAL A 269 0.27 -0.66 -23.72
C VAL A 269 0.74 -0.02 -22.41
N ALA A 270 0.94 -0.81 -21.35
CA ALA A 270 1.44 -0.32 -20.07
C ALA A 270 2.80 0.37 -20.20
N PHE A 271 3.73 -0.23 -20.95
CA PHE A 271 5.06 0.32 -21.16
C PHE A 271 5.03 1.64 -21.95
N PHE A 272 4.42 1.63 -23.15
CA PHE A 272 4.41 2.81 -24.00
C PHE A 272 3.58 3.97 -23.39
N ALA A 273 2.44 3.66 -22.78
CA ALA A 273 1.64 4.67 -22.10
C ALA A 273 2.36 5.28 -20.89
N SER A 274 3.09 4.46 -20.10
CA SER A 274 3.91 4.95 -18.99
C SER A 274 5.03 5.87 -19.48
N VAL A 275 5.79 5.45 -20.50
CA VAL A 275 6.86 6.27 -21.09
C VAL A 275 6.30 7.60 -21.61
N ALA A 276 5.20 7.56 -22.37
CA ALA A 276 4.55 8.76 -22.90
C ALA A 276 4.03 9.69 -21.77
N PHE A 277 3.46 9.11 -20.69
CA PHE A 277 3.00 9.86 -19.53
C PHE A 277 4.16 10.57 -18.81
N PHE A 278 5.26 9.87 -18.56
CA PHE A 278 6.44 10.46 -17.91
C PHE A 278 7.14 11.48 -18.79
N MET A 279 7.33 11.21 -20.09
CA MET A 279 7.95 12.16 -21.03
C MET A 279 7.16 13.46 -21.13
N ARG A 280 5.82 13.35 -21.24
CA ARG A 280 4.92 14.50 -21.27
C ARG A 280 4.94 15.27 -19.95
N GLY A 281 4.93 14.50 -18.84
CA GLY A 281 4.75 15.02 -17.49
C GLY A 281 5.94 15.69 -16.88
N TRP A 282 7.15 15.30 -17.28
CA TRP A 282 8.37 15.76 -16.62
C TRP A 282 8.60 17.27 -16.73
N ASN A 283 8.20 17.87 -17.84
CA ASN A 283 8.41 19.29 -18.13
C ASN A 283 7.11 20.14 -18.11
N ASN A 284 5.97 19.53 -17.82
CA ASN A 284 4.68 20.22 -17.89
C ASN A 284 4.07 20.40 -16.49
N SER A 285 3.98 21.64 -16.03
CA SER A 285 3.36 21.98 -14.73
C SER A 285 1.83 21.81 -14.68
N LYS A 286 1.20 21.46 -15.82
CA LYS A 286 -0.26 21.32 -15.94
C LYS A 286 -0.73 19.87 -15.96
N ASN A 287 0.11 18.95 -15.53
CA ASN A 287 -0.25 17.53 -15.49
C ASN A 287 -1.36 17.25 -14.48
N ILE A 288 -2.11 16.19 -14.78
CA ILE A 288 -3.17 15.68 -13.91
C ILE A 288 -2.62 15.12 -12.59
N VAL A 289 -1.37 14.64 -12.60
CA VAL A 289 -0.59 14.23 -11.42
C VAL A 289 0.68 15.07 -11.39
N ASP A 290 0.96 15.71 -10.27
CA ASP A 290 2.14 16.54 -10.10
C ASP A 290 3.41 15.70 -9.92
N LEU A 291 4.10 15.43 -11.02
CA LEU A 291 5.37 14.70 -10.99
C LEU A 291 6.51 15.48 -10.29
N SER A 292 6.30 16.76 -9.94
CA SER A 292 7.29 17.51 -9.16
C SER A 292 7.53 16.91 -7.77
N LEU A 293 6.54 16.18 -7.22
CA LEU A 293 6.67 15.44 -5.97
C LEU A 293 7.78 14.39 -6.03
N LEU A 294 8.05 13.81 -7.20
CA LEU A 294 9.13 12.84 -7.38
C LEU A 294 10.54 13.47 -7.33
N LYS A 295 10.64 14.81 -7.42
CA LYS A 295 11.91 15.53 -7.25
C LYS A 295 12.29 15.65 -5.78
N ASP A 296 11.33 15.53 -4.87
CA ASP A 296 11.61 15.46 -3.44
C ASP A 296 12.23 14.12 -3.07
N ARG A 297 13.46 14.16 -2.55
CA ARG A 297 14.25 12.97 -2.26
C ARG A 297 13.62 12.09 -1.17
N ASN A 298 13.02 12.70 -0.15
CA ASN A 298 12.40 11.95 0.94
C ASN A 298 11.09 11.31 0.49
N PHE A 299 10.30 12.04 -0.29
CA PHE A 299 9.06 11.50 -0.85
C PHE A 299 9.33 10.35 -1.83
N LEU A 300 10.29 10.51 -2.76
CA LEU A 300 10.68 9.45 -3.70
C LEU A 300 11.20 8.20 -2.98
N ALA A 301 12.10 8.38 -2.00
CA ALA A 301 12.60 7.27 -1.20
C ALA A 301 11.47 6.58 -0.43
N GLY A 302 10.52 7.34 0.11
CA GLY A 302 9.30 6.83 0.75
C GLY A 302 8.41 6.03 -0.20
N LEU A 303 8.21 6.52 -1.44
CA LEU A 303 7.46 5.80 -2.48
C LEU A 303 8.12 4.46 -2.85
N LEU A 304 9.42 4.46 -3.10
CA LEU A 304 10.16 3.24 -3.44
C LEU A 304 10.13 2.23 -2.27
N ALA A 305 10.32 2.72 -1.05
CA ALA A 305 10.30 1.87 0.14
C ALA A 305 8.91 1.27 0.41
N ILE A 306 7.83 2.06 0.29
CA ILE A 306 6.48 1.53 0.49
C ILE A 306 6.07 0.56 -0.61
N THR A 307 6.51 0.78 -1.85
CA THR A 307 6.29 -0.16 -2.96
C THR A 307 6.98 -1.48 -2.70
N ALA A 308 8.28 -1.44 -2.38
CA ALA A 308 9.06 -2.64 -2.10
C ALA A 308 8.55 -3.38 -0.86
N TYR A 309 8.17 -2.65 0.19
CA TYR A 309 7.56 -3.26 1.38
C TYR A 309 6.16 -3.82 1.08
N GLY A 310 5.40 -3.19 0.19
CA GLY A 310 4.13 -3.70 -0.32
C GLY A 310 4.29 -5.07 -0.97
N VAL A 311 5.33 -5.27 -1.80
CA VAL A 311 5.65 -6.57 -2.42
C VAL A 311 5.80 -7.66 -1.35
N THR A 312 6.60 -7.40 -0.31
CA THR A 312 6.92 -8.40 0.71
C THR A 312 5.77 -8.66 1.66
N LEU A 313 5.07 -7.61 2.08
CA LEU A 313 3.95 -7.71 3.00
C LEU A 313 2.78 -8.49 2.40
N PHE A 314 2.33 -8.09 1.20
CA PHE A 314 1.18 -8.72 0.56
C PHE A 314 1.53 -10.09 -0.01
N GLY A 315 2.78 -10.32 -0.42
CA GLY A 315 3.28 -11.65 -0.72
C GLY A 315 3.13 -12.61 0.47
N THR A 316 3.55 -12.18 1.65
CA THR A 316 3.40 -12.98 2.88
C THR A 316 1.93 -13.20 3.27
N ILE A 317 1.09 -12.14 3.15
CA ILE A 317 -0.35 -12.24 3.44
C ILE A 317 -1.05 -13.22 2.50
N ALA A 318 -0.64 -13.30 1.24
CA ALA A 318 -1.21 -14.25 0.28
C ALA A 318 -0.76 -15.70 0.54
N LEU A 319 0.51 -15.91 0.94
CA LEU A 319 1.06 -17.25 1.16
C LEU A 319 0.47 -17.96 2.37
N LEU A 320 0.30 -17.25 3.49
CA LEU A 320 -0.02 -17.88 4.76
C LEU A 320 -1.38 -18.60 4.75
N PRO A 321 -2.48 -18.05 4.20
CA PRO A 321 -3.73 -18.79 4.06
C PRO A 321 -3.61 -20.00 3.12
N LEU A 322 -2.81 -19.90 2.04
CA LEU A 322 -2.59 -21.01 1.13
C LEU A 322 -1.86 -22.16 1.84
N LEU A 323 -0.84 -21.86 2.65
CA LEU A 323 -0.13 -22.83 3.46
C LEU A 323 -1.07 -23.49 4.48
N THR A 324 -1.75 -22.68 5.29
CA THR A 324 -2.54 -23.19 6.42
C THR A 324 -3.82 -23.90 5.98
N GLN A 325 -4.56 -23.35 5.01
CA GLN A 325 -5.84 -23.94 4.60
C GLN A 325 -5.65 -25.08 3.59
N ARG A 326 -4.86 -24.85 2.52
CA ARG A 326 -4.73 -25.85 1.44
C ARG A 326 -3.77 -26.98 1.77
N LEU A 327 -2.65 -26.68 2.43
CA LEU A 327 -1.59 -27.65 2.64
C LEU A 327 -1.67 -28.30 4.02
N MET A 328 -1.96 -27.53 5.06
CA MET A 328 -2.06 -28.03 6.45
C MET A 328 -3.50 -28.40 6.86
N GLY A 329 -4.51 -28.07 6.04
CA GLY A 329 -5.91 -28.47 6.26
C GLY A 329 -6.64 -27.69 7.37
N TYR A 330 -6.17 -26.52 7.79
CA TYR A 330 -6.86 -25.69 8.78
C TYR A 330 -8.19 -25.17 8.21
N PRO A 331 -9.29 -25.21 9.00
CA PRO A 331 -10.51 -24.49 8.66
C PRO A 331 -10.25 -23.01 8.47
N ALA A 332 -11.00 -22.35 7.58
CA ALA A 332 -10.78 -20.94 7.21
C ALA A 332 -10.77 -20.00 8.42
N MET A 333 -11.67 -20.23 9.39
CA MET A 333 -11.73 -19.46 10.63
C MET A 333 -10.47 -19.62 11.47
N ASN A 334 -9.94 -20.85 11.63
CA ASN A 334 -8.73 -21.11 12.40
C ASN A 334 -7.49 -20.50 11.70
N ALA A 335 -7.41 -20.61 10.38
CA ALA A 335 -6.37 -19.96 9.59
C ALA A 335 -6.40 -18.44 9.75
N GLY A 336 -7.60 -17.84 9.79
CA GLY A 336 -7.77 -16.41 10.08
C GLY A 336 -7.31 -16.01 11.48
N MET A 337 -7.58 -16.83 12.49
CA MET A 337 -7.15 -16.58 13.87
C MET A 337 -5.62 -16.54 14.03
N LEU A 338 -4.85 -17.21 13.17
CA LEU A 338 -3.38 -17.15 13.18
C LEU A 338 -2.82 -15.77 12.84
N PHE A 339 -3.62 -14.89 12.19
CA PHE A 339 -3.22 -13.50 11.91
C PHE A 339 -3.44 -12.56 13.10
N ILE A 340 -4.28 -12.92 14.07
CA ILE A 340 -4.64 -12.05 15.21
C ILE A 340 -3.40 -11.64 16.01
N PRO A 341 -2.48 -12.55 16.43
CA PRO A 341 -1.29 -12.18 17.19
C PRO A 341 -0.41 -11.17 16.44
N ARG A 342 -0.22 -11.37 15.11
CA ARG A 342 0.51 -10.43 14.25
C ARG A 342 -0.15 -9.06 14.23
N ALA A 343 -1.48 -9.00 14.09
CA ALA A 343 -2.22 -7.75 14.04
C ALA A 343 -2.15 -6.99 15.36
N ILE A 344 -2.30 -7.68 16.49
CA ILE A 344 -2.16 -7.10 17.84
C ILE A 344 -0.74 -6.55 18.03
N ALA A 345 0.27 -7.33 17.69
CA ALA A 345 1.67 -6.91 17.80
C ALA A 345 1.96 -5.68 16.93
N SER A 346 1.46 -5.64 15.69
CA SER A 346 1.63 -4.46 14.83
C SER A 346 0.85 -3.26 15.34
N ALA A 347 -0.34 -3.43 15.89
CA ALA A 347 -1.13 -2.36 16.49
C ALA A 347 -0.43 -1.72 17.70
N ILE A 348 0.10 -2.54 18.58
CA ILE A 348 0.90 -2.09 19.74
C ILE A 348 2.15 -1.35 19.27
N ALA A 349 2.90 -1.96 18.33
CA ALA A 349 4.11 -1.36 17.78
C ALA A 349 3.83 -0.02 17.07
N LEU A 350 2.75 0.08 16.27
CA LEU A 350 2.30 1.33 15.65
C LEU A 350 2.03 2.42 16.69
N SER A 351 1.29 2.07 17.75
CA SER A 351 0.93 3.00 18.83
C SER A 351 2.17 3.48 19.59
N ILE A 352 3.07 2.58 19.95
CA ILE A 352 4.30 2.91 20.67
C ILE A 352 5.21 3.76 19.76
N THR A 353 5.34 3.40 18.49
CA THR A 353 6.16 4.13 17.52
C THR A 353 5.67 5.56 17.33
N GLY A 354 4.37 5.74 17.07
CA GLY A 354 3.81 7.05 16.77
C GLY A 354 3.71 8.00 17.96
N ASN A 355 3.51 7.46 19.18
CA ASN A 355 3.34 8.29 20.37
C ASN A 355 4.65 8.53 21.15
N TYR A 356 5.60 7.59 21.11
CA TYR A 356 6.78 7.62 21.98
C TYR A 356 8.10 7.53 21.21
N LEU A 357 8.32 6.47 20.40
CA LEU A 357 9.64 6.23 19.82
C LEU A 357 10.10 7.33 18.86
N MET A 358 9.18 7.90 18.06
CA MET A 358 9.52 8.99 17.13
C MET A 358 9.94 10.29 17.83
N LEU A 359 9.67 10.43 19.12
CA LEU A 359 10.11 11.60 19.91
C LEU A 359 11.61 11.50 20.25
N TRP A 360 12.11 10.29 20.45
CA TRP A 360 13.44 10.02 20.98
C TRP A 360 14.43 9.48 19.93
N ILE A 361 13.93 8.70 18.98
CA ILE A 361 14.74 7.95 18.02
C ILE A 361 14.58 8.56 16.62
N ASP A 362 15.67 8.62 15.86
CA ASP A 362 15.62 9.04 14.45
C ASP A 362 14.68 8.11 13.65
N PRO A 363 13.69 8.67 12.93
CA PRO A 363 12.74 7.88 12.14
C PRO A 363 13.40 6.86 11.19
N ARG A 364 14.58 7.15 10.67
CA ARG A 364 15.31 6.23 9.77
C ARG A 364 15.79 4.98 10.47
N ILE A 365 16.23 5.10 11.73
CA ILE A 365 16.67 3.95 12.54
C ILE A 365 15.45 3.07 12.82
N LEU A 366 14.29 3.68 13.11
CA LEU A 366 13.05 2.95 13.32
C LEU A 366 12.61 2.20 12.07
N VAL A 367 12.68 2.85 10.89
CA VAL A 367 12.37 2.20 9.60
C VAL A 367 13.34 1.03 9.36
N ALA A 368 14.64 1.23 9.55
CA ALA A 368 15.63 0.16 9.37
C ALA A 368 15.40 -1.01 10.32
N ALA A 369 15.14 -0.75 11.61
CA ALA A 369 14.79 -1.78 12.59
C ALA A 369 13.50 -2.51 12.18
N GLY A 370 12.50 -1.77 11.68
CA GLY A 370 11.25 -2.33 11.18
C GLY A 370 11.47 -3.29 10.01
N ILE A 371 12.33 -2.92 9.05
CA ILE A 371 12.71 -3.79 7.92
C ILE A 371 13.39 -5.06 8.44
N VAL A 372 14.38 -4.91 9.32
CA VAL A 372 15.13 -6.06 9.88
C VAL A 372 14.19 -7.02 10.61
N LEU A 373 13.34 -6.52 11.50
CA LEU A 373 12.41 -7.37 12.25
C LEU A 373 11.36 -8.03 11.34
N SER A 374 10.86 -7.31 10.33
CA SER A 374 9.94 -7.89 9.34
C SER A 374 10.60 -9.00 8.53
N ALA A 375 11.84 -8.79 8.10
CA ALA A 375 12.61 -9.75 7.35
C ALA A 375 12.93 -11.00 8.20
N LEU A 376 13.39 -10.82 9.42
CA LEU A 376 13.66 -11.92 10.35
C LEU A 376 12.39 -12.73 10.64
N GLY A 377 11.26 -12.07 10.94
CA GLY A 377 9.99 -12.75 11.14
C GLY A 377 9.57 -13.57 9.91
N THR A 378 9.77 -13.05 8.70
CA THR A 378 9.46 -13.79 7.48
C THR A 378 10.43 -14.95 7.23
N ILE A 379 11.72 -14.78 7.49
CA ILE A 379 12.72 -15.87 7.38
C ILE A 379 12.45 -16.97 8.40
N MET A 380 12.02 -16.62 9.63
CA MET A 380 11.64 -17.64 10.62
C MET A 380 10.47 -18.52 10.13
N MET A 381 9.57 -17.99 9.28
CA MET A 381 8.51 -18.79 8.64
C MET A 381 9.08 -19.83 7.67
N ALA A 382 10.28 -19.66 7.14
CA ALA A 382 10.95 -20.66 6.33
C ALA A 382 11.36 -21.92 7.12
N GLY A 383 11.37 -21.86 8.46
CA GLY A 383 11.57 -23.03 9.32
C GLY A 383 10.30 -23.84 9.61
N LEU A 384 9.14 -23.47 9.02
CA LEU A 384 7.90 -24.21 9.21
C LEU A 384 7.94 -25.58 8.53
N SER A 385 7.24 -26.53 9.12
CA SER A 385 6.99 -27.87 8.58
C SER A 385 5.50 -28.15 8.53
N LEU A 386 5.10 -29.23 7.87
CA LEU A 386 3.70 -29.66 7.80
C LEU A 386 3.12 -30.03 9.18
N GLN A 387 3.99 -30.28 10.18
CA GLN A 387 3.64 -30.62 11.56
C GLN A 387 3.71 -29.41 12.50
N ALA A 388 3.95 -28.19 11.94
CA ALA A 388 4.05 -26.98 12.76
C ALA A 388 2.73 -26.71 13.49
N ASP A 389 2.83 -26.41 14.78
CA ASP A 389 1.69 -26.01 15.59
C ASP A 389 1.31 -24.54 15.35
N ALA A 390 0.18 -24.13 15.90
CA ALA A 390 -0.34 -22.77 15.73
C ALA A 390 0.64 -21.71 16.27
N TRP A 391 1.40 -22.03 17.33
CA TRP A 391 2.37 -21.10 17.92
C TRP A 391 3.60 -20.92 17.05
N ALA A 392 4.11 -22.00 16.44
CA ALA A 392 5.22 -21.94 15.50
C ALA A 392 4.92 -21.03 14.29
N ILE A 393 3.63 -20.93 13.88
CA ILE A 393 3.19 -20.03 12.83
C ILE A 393 2.98 -18.61 13.35
N ALA A 394 2.41 -18.46 14.56
CA ALA A 394 2.07 -17.16 15.12
C ALA A 394 3.29 -16.35 15.57
N ALA A 395 4.30 -17.00 16.19
CA ALA A 395 5.46 -16.32 16.77
C ALA A 395 6.30 -15.54 15.73
N PRO A 396 6.65 -16.09 14.55
CA PRO A 396 7.27 -15.33 13.47
C PRO A 396 6.37 -14.18 12.98
N GLY A 397 5.05 -14.42 12.96
CA GLY A 397 4.05 -13.40 12.61
C GLY A 397 4.07 -12.21 13.57
N ILE A 398 4.20 -12.43 14.89
CA ILE A 398 4.33 -11.38 15.90
C ILE A 398 5.57 -10.51 15.60
N LEU A 399 6.71 -11.14 15.33
CA LEU A 399 7.95 -10.42 15.03
C LEU A 399 7.81 -9.55 13.76
N ALA A 400 7.24 -10.13 12.69
CA ALA A 400 6.96 -9.39 11.46
C ALA A 400 5.95 -8.25 11.69
N GLY A 401 4.97 -8.43 12.57
CA GLY A 401 4.01 -7.39 12.97
C GLY A 401 4.66 -6.22 13.70
N ILE A 402 5.55 -6.49 14.66
CA ILE A 402 6.33 -5.45 15.33
C ILE A 402 7.16 -4.68 14.31
N GLY A 403 7.85 -5.38 13.40
CA GLY A 403 8.62 -4.77 12.32
C GLY A 403 7.77 -3.84 11.45
N MET A 404 6.55 -4.25 11.10
CA MET A 404 5.61 -3.45 10.34
C MET A 404 5.23 -2.15 11.06
N GLY A 405 4.97 -2.19 12.37
CA GLY A 405 4.65 -1.01 13.17
C GLY A 405 5.80 0.00 13.23
N LEU A 406 7.03 -0.50 13.36
CA LEU A 406 8.25 0.31 13.34
C LEU A 406 8.57 0.88 11.95
N PHE A 407 8.12 0.24 10.87
CA PHE A 407 8.34 0.69 9.49
C PHE A 407 7.34 1.74 9.04
N PHE A 408 6.03 1.45 9.16
CA PHE A 408 4.97 2.19 8.47
C PHE A 408 4.85 3.65 8.91
N VAL A 409 4.81 3.90 10.24
CA VAL A 409 4.59 5.25 10.78
C VAL A 409 5.77 6.18 10.50
N PRO A 410 7.04 5.80 10.82
CA PRO A 410 8.17 6.69 10.55
C PRO A 410 8.42 6.89 9.07
N LEU A 411 8.28 5.85 8.23
CA LEU A 411 8.42 5.98 6.78
C LEU A 411 7.45 7.01 6.21
N THR A 412 6.18 6.87 6.56
CA THR A 412 5.13 7.78 6.08
C THR A 412 5.36 9.21 6.59
N ALA A 413 5.74 9.36 7.85
CA ALA A 413 6.05 10.68 8.42
C ALA A 413 7.22 11.37 7.72
N VAL A 414 8.29 10.63 7.37
CA VAL A 414 9.42 11.17 6.61
C VAL A 414 9.02 11.49 5.17
N ALA A 415 8.27 10.61 4.51
CA ALA A 415 7.82 10.83 3.14
C ALA A 415 6.92 12.07 3.01
N PHE A 416 6.00 12.28 3.94
CA PHE A 416 5.08 13.42 3.90
C PHE A 416 5.62 14.67 4.59
N GLY A 417 6.68 14.57 5.37
CA GLY A 417 7.25 15.67 6.16
C GLY A 417 7.77 16.85 5.31
N SER A 418 8.24 16.58 4.10
CA SER A 418 8.71 17.57 3.13
C SER A 418 7.62 18.06 2.18
N VAL A 419 6.45 17.41 2.17
CA VAL A 419 5.35 17.74 1.25
C VAL A 419 4.62 19.00 1.72
N HIS A 420 4.39 19.93 0.78
CA HIS A 420 3.63 21.14 1.06
C HIS A 420 2.15 20.81 1.30
N HIS A 421 1.51 21.55 2.21
CA HIS A 421 0.11 21.32 2.65
C HIS A 421 -0.89 21.22 1.48
N ASP A 422 -0.72 22.07 0.45
CA ASP A 422 -1.59 22.11 -0.74
C ASP A 422 -1.48 20.86 -1.63
N LYS A 423 -0.43 20.04 -1.46
CA LYS A 423 -0.13 18.85 -2.27
C LYS A 423 -0.32 17.53 -1.51
N LEU A 424 -0.83 17.57 -0.26
CA LEU A 424 -0.99 16.38 0.56
C LEU A 424 -1.92 15.34 -0.07
N ASP A 425 -3.00 15.77 -0.72
CA ASP A 425 -3.96 14.86 -1.37
C ASP A 425 -3.34 14.15 -2.59
N GLU A 426 -2.52 14.89 -3.37
CA GLU A 426 -1.81 14.33 -4.53
C GLU A 426 -0.73 13.34 -4.07
N ALA A 427 0.03 13.71 -3.05
CA ALA A 427 1.03 12.86 -2.44
C ALA A 427 0.40 11.58 -1.86
N ALA A 428 -0.73 11.69 -1.17
CA ALA A 428 -1.45 10.55 -0.60
C ALA A 428 -2.00 9.62 -1.68
N GLY A 429 -2.55 10.17 -2.78
CA GLY A 429 -3.00 9.40 -3.92
C GLY A 429 -1.87 8.62 -4.59
N LEU A 430 -0.72 9.28 -4.84
CA LEU A 430 0.45 8.64 -5.44
C LEU A 430 1.07 7.59 -4.49
N TYR A 431 1.12 7.87 -3.19
CA TYR A 431 1.62 6.94 -2.17
C TYR A 431 0.74 5.69 -2.07
N ALA A 432 -0.59 5.86 -2.11
CA ALA A 432 -1.54 4.74 -2.10
C ALA A 432 -1.44 3.90 -3.38
N LEU A 433 -1.33 4.54 -4.57
CA LEU A 433 -1.09 3.86 -5.84
C LEU A 433 0.18 3.00 -5.79
N MET A 434 1.30 3.58 -5.36
CA MET A 434 2.59 2.87 -5.32
C MET A 434 2.57 1.70 -4.34
N ARG A 435 1.90 1.85 -3.20
CA ARG A 435 1.63 0.74 -2.28
C ARG A 435 0.78 -0.34 -2.95
N GLY A 436 -0.28 0.04 -3.68
CA GLY A 436 -1.16 -0.87 -4.42
C GLY A 436 -0.42 -1.64 -5.51
N ILE A 437 0.40 -0.96 -6.33
CA ILE A 437 1.26 -1.60 -7.33
C ILE A 437 2.22 -2.60 -6.66
N GLY A 438 2.85 -2.20 -5.55
CA GLY A 438 3.72 -3.08 -4.78
C GLY A 438 2.98 -4.33 -4.31
N SER A 439 1.76 -4.20 -3.79
CA SER A 439 0.95 -5.35 -3.36
C SER A 439 0.63 -6.30 -4.52
N SER A 440 0.24 -5.76 -5.67
CA SER A 440 -0.07 -6.57 -6.86
C SER A 440 1.16 -7.29 -7.41
N ILE A 441 2.32 -6.61 -7.47
CA ILE A 441 3.60 -7.26 -7.84
C ILE A 441 3.91 -8.39 -6.86
N GLY A 442 3.75 -8.16 -5.55
CA GLY A 442 4.03 -9.16 -4.52
C GLY A 442 3.20 -10.43 -4.69
N ILE A 443 1.88 -10.27 -4.85
CA ILE A 443 0.95 -11.39 -5.06
C ILE A 443 1.29 -12.11 -6.37
N ALA A 444 1.52 -11.37 -7.46
CA ALA A 444 1.82 -11.92 -8.77
C ALA A 444 3.12 -12.76 -8.78
N VAL A 445 4.22 -12.20 -8.23
CA VAL A 445 5.52 -12.86 -8.15
C VAL A 445 5.46 -14.10 -7.26
N VAL A 446 4.82 -13.99 -6.10
CA VAL A 446 4.71 -15.11 -5.15
C VAL A 446 3.86 -16.23 -5.74
N SER A 447 2.75 -15.91 -6.41
CA SER A 447 1.90 -16.92 -7.06
C SER A 447 2.64 -17.65 -8.18
N TRP A 448 3.39 -16.91 -8.99
CA TRP A 448 4.21 -17.51 -10.06
C TRP A 448 5.33 -18.40 -9.51
N LEU A 449 6.08 -17.90 -8.51
CA LEU A 449 7.15 -18.67 -7.89
C LEU A 449 6.63 -19.93 -7.19
N LEU A 450 5.47 -19.85 -6.50
CA LEU A 450 4.88 -21.00 -5.80
C LEU A 450 4.61 -22.16 -6.77
N VAL A 451 4.02 -21.87 -7.93
CA VAL A 451 3.75 -22.87 -8.97
C VAL A 451 5.06 -23.43 -9.52
N ARG A 452 6.00 -22.54 -9.86
CA ARG A 452 7.29 -22.95 -10.46
C ARG A 452 8.13 -23.78 -9.48
N GLN A 453 8.32 -23.32 -8.24
CA GLN A 453 9.12 -24.05 -7.25
C GLN A 453 8.45 -25.36 -6.83
N GLY A 454 7.11 -25.38 -6.77
CA GLY A 454 6.37 -26.63 -6.56
C GLY A 454 6.66 -27.67 -7.63
N GLN A 455 6.74 -27.28 -8.90
CA GLN A 455 7.12 -28.17 -10.00
C GLN A 455 8.58 -28.63 -9.92
N VAL A 456 9.50 -27.70 -9.62
CA VAL A 456 10.94 -28.03 -9.47
C VAL A 456 11.15 -29.05 -8.35
N HIS A 457 10.55 -28.82 -7.18
CA HIS A 457 10.66 -29.73 -6.06
C HIS A 457 9.95 -31.05 -6.31
N TRP A 458 8.80 -31.02 -7.02
CA TRP A 458 8.12 -32.24 -7.45
C TRP A 458 9.04 -33.11 -8.34
N ASP A 459 9.66 -32.50 -9.37
CA ASP A 459 10.56 -33.21 -10.26
C ASP A 459 11.80 -33.77 -9.54
N TYR A 460 12.33 -33.00 -8.59
CA TYR A 460 13.45 -33.43 -7.76
C TYR A 460 13.07 -34.60 -6.87
N LEU A 461 11.99 -34.52 -6.10
CA LEU A 461 11.57 -35.54 -5.16
C LEU A 461 11.16 -36.83 -5.87
N ARG A 462 10.40 -36.74 -6.97
CA ARG A 462 9.96 -37.95 -7.73
C ARG A 462 11.13 -38.73 -8.28
N SER A 463 12.23 -38.07 -8.65
CA SER A 463 13.42 -38.76 -9.19
C SER A 463 14.08 -39.70 -8.18
N HIS A 464 13.90 -39.44 -6.87
CA HIS A 464 14.42 -40.24 -5.77
C HIS A 464 13.50 -41.43 -5.41
N ILE A 465 12.25 -41.45 -5.87
CA ILE A 465 11.31 -42.52 -5.63
C ILE A 465 11.45 -43.55 -6.77
N ASN A 466 12.41 -44.43 -6.65
CA ASN A 466 12.67 -45.49 -7.61
C ASN A 466 12.93 -46.83 -6.90
N PRO A 467 12.78 -47.99 -7.56
CA PRO A 467 12.95 -49.30 -6.94
C PRO A 467 14.35 -49.57 -6.38
N PHE A 468 15.36 -48.81 -6.82
CA PHE A 468 16.76 -48.99 -6.40
C PHE A 468 17.10 -48.15 -5.15
N ASN A 469 16.21 -47.24 -4.75
CA ASN A 469 16.39 -46.47 -3.52
C ASN A 469 16.01 -47.35 -2.29
N PRO A 470 16.98 -47.72 -1.41
CA PRO A 470 16.73 -48.64 -0.30
C PRO A 470 15.78 -48.10 0.77
N LEU A 471 15.52 -46.81 0.77
CA LEU A 471 14.61 -46.16 1.73
C LEU A 471 13.13 -46.22 1.33
N VAL A 472 12.85 -46.49 0.07
CA VAL A 472 11.48 -46.51 -0.46
C VAL A 472 10.66 -47.69 0.04
N PRO A 473 11.14 -48.97 0.00
CA PRO A 473 10.35 -50.11 0.47
C PRO A 473 9.97 -50.01 1.95
N PRO A 474 10.91 -49.68 2.92
CA PRO A 474 10.56 -49.50 4.32
C PRO A 474 9.54 -48.35 4.54
N TYR A 475 9.67 -47.26 3.83
CA TYR A 475 8.71 -46.14 3.91
C TYR A 475 7.30 -46.58 3.50
N LEU A 476 7.17 -47.24 2.36
CA LEU A 476 5.88 -47.73 1.88
C LEU A 476 5.24 -48.72 2.84
N SER A 477 6.01 -49.68 3.37
CA SER A 477 5.51 -50.69 4.31
C SER A 477 5.08 -50.08 5.65
N ALA A 478 5.83 -49.08 6.16
CA ALA A 478 5.47 -48.34 7.38
C ALA A 478 4.14 -47.56 7.26
N HIS A 479 3.76 -47.16 6.05
CA HIS A 479 2.52 -46.46 5.75
C HIS A 479 1.40 -47.37 5.21
N GLY A 480 1.60 -48.71 5.29
CA GLY A 480 0.62 -49.69 4.78
C GLY A 480 0.46 -49.67 3.27
N LEU A 481 1.41 -49.09 2.54
CA LEU A 481 1.41 -48.99 1.10
C LEU A 481 2.24 -50.12 0.48
N ASN A 482 1.76 -50.71 -0.61
CA ASN A 482 2.49 -51.70 -1.40
C ASN A 482 2.59 -51.20 -2.86
N VAL A 483 3.79 -51.24 -3.45
CA VAL A 483 4.03 -50.78 -4.83
C VAL A 483 3.09 -51.46 -5.81
N GLN A 484 2.67 -52.69 -5.53
CA GLN A 484 1.80 -53.50 -6.41
C GLN A 484 0.30 -53.25 -6.17
N ALA A 485 -0.09 -52.58 -5.09
CA ALA A 485 -1.50 -52.35 -4.79
C ALA A 485 -2.07 -51.16 -5.59
N PRO A 486 -3.26 -51.34 -6.21
CA PRO A 486 -3.94 -50.23 -6.87
C PRO A 486 -4.15 -49.05 -5.91
N GLY A 487 -3.79 -47.84 -6.30
CA GLY A 487 -3.92 -46.64 -5.45
C GLY A 487 -2.71 -46.29 -4.60
N SER A 488 -1.76 -47.20 -4.31
CA SER A 488 -0.55 -46.89 -3.54
C SER A 488 0.34 -45.86 -4.25
N MET A 489 0.47 -45.96 -5.57
CA MET A 489 1.26 -45.00 -6.35
C MET A 489 0.62 -43.60 -6.35
N SER A 490 -0.71 -43.50 -6.37
CA SER A 490 -1.39 -42.20 -6.26
C SER A 490 -1.23 -41.59 -4.89
N ALA A 491 -1.24 -42.39 -3.83
CA ALA A 491 -0.99 -41.92 -2.48
C ALA A 491 0.46 -41.40 -2.30
N VAL A 492 1.44 -42.12 -2.85
CA VAL A 492 2.84 -41.66 -2.88
C VAL A 492 2.99 -40.39 -3.69
N ALA A 493 2.36 -40.31 -4.86
CA ALA A 493 2.38 -39.12 -5.69
C ALA A 493 1.75 -37.90 -4.97
N ALA A 494 0.64 -38.10 -4.26
CA ALA A 494 0.01 -37.05 -3.44
C ALA A 494 0.93 -36.55 -2.30
N GLU A 495 1.64 -37.48 -1.62
CA GLU A 495 2.56 -37.08 -0.56
C GLU A 495 3.80 -36.36 -1.11
N ILE A 496 4.35 -36.80 -2.25
CA ILE A 496 5.42 -36.07 -2.95
C ILE A 496 4.95 -34.66 -3.32
N ALA A 497 3.75 -34.52 -3.85
CA ALA A 497 3.18 -33.22 -4.20
C ALA A 497 3.05 -32.33 -2.96
N ARG A 498 2.60 -32.88 -1.85
CA ARG A 498 2.43 -32.16 -0.59
C ARG A 498 3.78 -31.69 -0.01
N GLN A 499 4.82 -32.54 -0.02
CA GLN A 499 6.16 -32.20 0.42
C GLN A 499 6.83 -31.19 -0.54
N ALA A 500 6.69 -31.37 -1.84
CA ALA A 500 7.20 -30.44 -2.84
C ALA A 500 6.59 -29.02 -2.68
N GLN A 501 5.29 -28.97 -2.40
CA GLN A 501 4.64 -27.69 -2.10
C GLN A 501 5.15 -27.07 -0.81
N MET A 502 5.37 -27.86 0.26
CA MET A 502 5.94 -27.33 1.50
C MET A 502 7.33 -26.72 1.28
N LEU A 503 8.20 -27.40 0.53
CA LEU A 503 9.52 -26.86 0.16
C LEU A 503 9.40 -25.56 -0.64
N ALA A 504 8.45 -25.48 -1.56
CA ALA A 504 8.18 -24.24 -2.31
C ALA A 504 7.77 -23.09 -1.38
N PHE A 505 6.95 -23.32 -0.36
CA PHE A 505 6.62 -22.30 0.65
C PHE A 505 7.87 -21.85 1.45
N VAL A 506 8.74 -22.78 1.83
CA VAL A 506 10.01 -22.48 2.51
C VAL A 506 10.87 -21.55 1.65
N ASP A 507 11.06 -21.90 0.39
CA ASP A 507 11.84 -21.09 -0.56
C ASP A 507 11.26 -19.67 -0.72
N LEU A 508 9.93 -19.56 -0.76
CA LEU A 508 9.27 -18.28 -0.90
C LEU A 508 9.41 -17.40 0.35
N PHE A 509 9.33 -17.98 1.54
CA PHE A 509 9.58 -17.22 2.78
C PHE A 509 11.03 -16.72 2.84
N TRP A 510 12.00 -17.54 2.42
CA TRP A 510 13.39 -17.10 2.24
C TRP A 510 13.51 -15.96 1.23
N PHE A 511 12.91 -16.13 0.05
CA PHE A 511 12.92 -15.11 -1.00
C PHE A 511 12.34 -13.78 -0.50
N ILE A 512 11.15 -13.79 0.11
CA ILE A 512 10.50 -12.58 0.64
C ILE A 512 11.35 -11.95 1.73
N GLY A 513 11.93 -12.73 2.63
CA GLY A 513 12.81 -12.23 3.68
C GLY A 513 14.03 -11.51 3.13
N ILE A 514 14.70 -12.09 2.12
CA ILE A 514 15.85 -11.47 1.44
C ILE A 514 15.44 -10.19 0.72
N VAL A 515 14.31 -10.20 -0.02
CA VAL A 515 13.78 -9.01 -0.70
C VAL A 515 13.45 -7.91 0.33
N THR A 516 12.93 -8.29 1.50
CA THR A 516 12.68 -7.33 2.59
C THR A 516 13.99 -6.68 3.08
N PHE A 517 15.05 -7.45 3.28
CA PHE A 517 16.37 -6.91 3.62
C PHE A 517 16.92 -6.00 2.53
N ALA A 518 16.67 -6.31 1.26
CA ALA A 518 17.11 -5.50 0.12
C ALA A 518 16.46 -4.10 0.08
N ILE A 519 15.48 -3.80 0.93
CA ILE A 519 14.91 -2.45 1.11
C ILE A 519 15.86 -1.53 1.91
N LEU A 520 16.73 -2.08 2.77
CA LEU A 520 17.61 -1.30 3.66
C LEU A 520 18.44 -0.21 2.94
N PRO A 521 19.07 -0.47 1.78
CA PRO A 521 19.82 0.56 1.07
C PRO A 521 18.99 1.79 0.68
N LEU A 522 17.68 1.65 0.48
CA LEU A 522 16.80 2.80 0.18
C LEU A 522 16.77 3.82 1.33
N MET A 523 17.07 3.37 2.56
CA MET A 523 17.14 4.27 3.73
C MET A 523 18.29 5.27 3.63
N LEU A 524 19.37 4.94 2.90
CA LEU A 524 20.49 5.85 2.65
C LEU A 524 20.08 7.03 1.76
N MET A 525 19.02 6.89 0.97
CA MET A 525 18.47 7.97 0.15
C MET A 525 17.72 9.01 1.00
N MET A 526 17.22 8.66 2.18
CA MET A 526 16.44 9.57 3.03
C MET A 526 17.33 10.60 3.72
N LYS A 527 16.99 11.88 3.63
CA LYS A 527 17.61 12.95 4.41
C LYS A 527 16.96 13.01 5.80
N ARG A 528 17.73 13.44 6.79
CA ARG A 528 17.16 13.71 8.13
C ARG A 528 16.04 14.73 7.99
N PRO A 529 14.85 14.48 8.53
CA PRO A 529 13.86 15.53 8.65
C PRO A 529 14.49 16.66 9.50
N GLU A 530 14.41 17.89 9.03
CA GLU A 530 14.77 19.03 9.85
C GLU A 530 13.88 18.96 11.10
N ARG A 531 14.49 18.77 12.27
CA ARG A 531 13.76 18.86 13.54
C ARG A 531 13.19 20.27 13.59
N ALA A 532 11.88 20.40 13.42
CA ALA A 532 11.18 21.62 13.81
C ALA A 532 11.63 21.91 15.24
N GLY A 533 12.32 23.06 15.45
CA GLY A 533 13.10 23.34 16.63
C GLY A 533 12.41 22.88 17.90
N VAL A 534 13.04 21.97 18.59
CA VAL A 534 12.74 21.70 20.00
C VAL A 534 13.14 22.99 20.72
N PHE A 535 12.15 23.81 21.00
CA PHE A 535 12.29 24.89 21.96
C PHE A 535 12.57 24.20 23.31
N ILE A 536 13.85 24.06 23.63
CA ILE A 536 14.27 23.74 24.99
C ILE A 536 13.96 25.01 25.75
N PRO A 537 12.95 25.05 26.63
CA PRO A 537 12.81 26.17 27.53
C PRO A 537 14.08 26.18 28.38
N ALA A 538 14.90 27.22 28.21
CA ALA A 538 15.96 27.53 29.13
C ALA A 538 15.30 27.85 30.47
N HIS A 539 15.17 26.85 31.31
CA HIS A 539 14.90 27.06 32.73
C HIS A 539 16.25 27.34 33.38
N ALA A 540 16.40 28.64 33.70
CA ALA A 540 17.32 29.15 34.68
C ALA A 540 17.19 28.44 36.03
#